data_e707fcc6a02826a7440676a5b790e5ba
#
_entry.id   e707fcc6a02826a7440676a5b790e5ba
#
_cell.length_a   1.000
_cell.length_b   1.000
_cell.length_c   1.000
_cell.angle_alpha   90.00
_cell.angle_beta   90.00
_cell.angle_gamma   90.00
#
_symmetry.space_group_name_H-M   'P 1'
#
loop_
_entity.id
_entity.type
_entity.pdbx_description
1 polymer ?
#
loop_
_entity_poly.entity_id
_entity_poly.type
_entity_poly.pdbx_seq_one_letter_code
_entity_poly.pdbx_strand_id
1 'polypeptide(L)'
;MNTLLMSLTIMIMTHEMPKLPYAHNALEPVISQQTIDYHYGKHLQTYVNNLNNLVPGTEYENKDLVTIVATAPDGAVFNNAGQVLNHTLYFLQF
;
A
#
# COMPACT_ATOMS: atom_id res chain seq x y z
N MET A 1 17.71 -24.58 10.85
CA MET A 1 16.70 -24.15 11.86
C MET A 1 16.30 -22.68 11.64
N ASN A 2 17.25 -21.76 11.70
CA ASN A 2 16.98 -20.35 11.47
C ASN A 2 16.42 -20.09 10.05
N THR A 3 16.92 -20.81 9.07
CA THR A 3 16.45 -20.68 7.69
C THR A 3 14.96 -21.01 7.58
N LEU A 4 14.50 -22.04 8.28
CA LEU A 4 13.10 -22.43 8.25
C LEU A 4 12.21 -21.35 8.88
N LEU A 5 12.62 -20.77 10.02
CA LEU A 5 11.88 -19.70 10.66
C LEU A 5 11.83 -18.46 9.79
N MET A 6 12.93 -18.11 9.13
CA MET A 6 12.97 -16.98 8.22
C MET A 6 12.05 -17.19 7.03
N SER A 7 11.98 -18.41 6.50
CA SER A 7 11.08 -18.73 5.40
C SER A 7 9.62 -18.55 5.79
N LEU A 8 9.25 -18.98 7.00
CA LEU A 8 7.88 -18.79 7.49
C LEU A 8 7.55 -17.31 7.65
N THR A 9 8.50 -16.50 8.14
CA THR A 9 8.31 -15.07 8.29
C THR A 9 8.12 -14.40 6.92
N ILE A 10 8.90 -14.82 5.91
CA ILE A 10 8.83 -14.27 4.55
C ILE A 10 7.50 -14.62 3.87
N MET A 11 6.85 -15.70 4.26
CA MET A 11 5.59 -16.11 3.66
C MET A 11 4.43 -15.17 3.95
N ILE A 12 4.52 -14.35 5.00
CA ILE A 12 3.51 -13.34 5.33
C ILE A 12 3.89 -12.05 4.63
N MET A 13 3.07 -11.65 3.65
CA MET A 13 3.28 -10.41 2.91
C MET A 13 2.73 -9.22 3.69
N THR A 14 3.59 -8.27 4.04
CA THR A 14 3.19 -6.99 4.62
C THR A 14 3.24 -5.93 3.53
N HIS A 15 2.15 -5.19 3.40
CA HIS A 15 2.07 -4.11 2.42
C HIS A 15 2.72 -2.86 2.97
N GLU A 16 3.47 -2.16 2.14
CA GLU A 16 4.25 -1.01 2.53
C GLU A 16 3.85 0.22 1.73
N MET A 17 4.14 1.38 2.30
CA MET A 17 4.00 2.64 1.56
C MET A 17 4.97 2.66 0.39
N PRO A 18 4.51 3.04 -0.82
CA PRO A 18 5.42 3.25 -1.93
C PRO A 18 6.33 4.43 -1.62
N LYS A 19 7.58 4.36 -2.06
CA LYS A 19 8.49 5.51 -1.94
C LYS A 19 8.12 6.56 -2.98
N LEU A 20 8.03 7.82 -2.53
CA LEU A 20 7.94 8.93 -3.48
C LEU A 20 9.30 9.10 -4.14
N PRO A 21 9.35 9.17 -5.50
CA PRO A 21 10.61 9.37 -6.22
C PRO A 21 11.08 10.83 -6.22
N TYR A 22 10.43 11.70 -5.44
CA TYR A 22 10.73 13.12 -5.36
C TYR A 22 10.45 13.62 -3.94
N ALA A 23 11.02 14.80 -3.61
CA ALA A 23 10.76 15.43 -2.31
C ALA A 23 9.32 15.93 -2.24
N HIS A 24 8.78 16.02 -1.02
CA HIS A 24 7.40 16.43 -0.79
C HIS A 24 7.09 17.84 -1.33
N ASN A 25 8.08 18.70 -1.46
CA ASN A 25 7.91 20.05 -2.00
C ASN A 25 8.32 20.19 -3.47
N ALA A 26 8.69 19.10 -4.12
CA ALA A 26 9.25 19.15 -5.47
C ALA A 26 8.25 19.61 -6.53
N LEU A 27 6.95 19.47 -6.27
CA LEU A 27 5.90 19.84 -7.22
C LEU A 27 5.36 21.24 -7.01
N GLU A 28 5.87 21.96 -6.00
CA GLU A 28 5.47 23.35 -5.80
C GLU A 28 5.93 24.23 -6.95
N PRO A 29 5.18 25.28 -7.27
CA PRO A 29 3.94 25.75 -6.67
C PRO A 29 2.66 25.11 -7.22
N VAL A 30 2.77 24.16 -8.14
CA VAL A 30 1.61 23.55 -8.79
C VAL A 30 0.85 22.68 -7.80
N ILE A 31 1.56 21.84 -7.03
CA ILE A 31 0.99 21.02 -5.97
C ILE A 31 1.77 21.34 -4.69
N SER A 32 1.05 21.80 -3.65
CA SER A 32 1.71 22.20 -2.40
C SER A 32 2.24 21.01 -1.63
N GLN A 33 3.29 21.24 -0.84
CA GLN A 33 3.80 20.23 0.08
C GLN A 33 2.71 19.75 1.03
N GLN A 34 1.85 20.64 1.50
CA GLN A 34 0.75 20.29 2.39
C GLN A 34 -0.17 19.26 1.73
N THR A 35 -0.50 19.44 0.46
CA THR A 35 -1.34 18.48 -0.28
C THR A 35 -0.66 17.12 -0.36
N ILE A 36 0.64 17.08 -0.66
CA ILE A 36 1.39 15.83 -0.71
C ILE A 36 1.44 15.17 0.66
N ASP A 37 1.71 15.94 1.72
CA ASP A 37 1.77 15.39 3.08
C ASP A 37 0.45 14.75 3.50
N TYR A 38 -0.69 15.36 3.15
CA TYR A 38 -2.00 14.79 3.44
C TYR A 38 -2.27 13.56 2.58
N HIS A 39 -2.11 13.70 1.27
CA HIS A 39 -2.50 12.66 0.32
C HIS A 39 -1.64 11.41 0.47
N TYR A 40 -0.33 11.61 0.54
CA TYR A 40 0.60 10.52 0.71
C TYR A 40 0.67 10.06 2.17
N GLY A 41 0.97 10.98 3.08
CA GLY A 41 1.28 10.63 4.47
C GLY A 41 0.08 10.19 5.27
N LYS A 42 -1.09 10.78 5.03
CA LYS A 42 -2.27 10.49 5.83
C LYS A 42 -3.25 9.55 5.13
N HIS A 43 -3.69 9.90 3.93
CA HIS A 43 -4.69 9.10 3.23
C HIS A 43 -4.14 7.75 2.80
N LEU A 44 -3.02 7.73 2.08
CA LEU A 44 -2.44 6.49 1.60
C LEU A 44 -2.01 5.60 2.77
N GLN A 45 -1.40 6.17 3.82
CA GLN A 45 -1.00 5.42 5.00
C GLN A 45 -2.18 4.73 5.66
N THR A 46 -3.33 5.38 5.73
CA THR A 46 -4.55 4.81 6.31
C THR A 46 -4.97 3.56 5.52
N TYR A 47 -4.97 3.64 4.19
CA TYR A 47 -5.34 2.49 3.36
C TYR A 47 -4.35 1.34 3.51
N VAL A 48 -3.05 1.63 3.57
CA VAL A 48 -2.03 0.60 3.79
C VAL A 48 -2.21 -0.07 5.15
N ASN A 49 -2.42 0.72 6.20
CA ASN A 49 -2.64 0.19 7.54
C ASN A 49 -3.89 -0.69 7.60
N ASN A 50 -4.98 -0.25 6.99
CA ASN A 50 -6.22 -1.01 6.95
C ASN A 50 -6.02 -2.34 6.22
N LEU A 51 -5.32 -2.31 5.09
CA LEU A 51 -5.05 -3.53 4.33
C LEU A 51 -4.23 -4.52 5.16
N ASN A 52 -3.19 -4.04 5.84
CA ASN A 52 -2.36 -4.88 6.69
C ASN A 52 -3.10 -5.45 7.90
N ASN A 53 -4.20 -4.81 8.32
CA ASN A 53 -5.06 -5.34 9.38
C ASN A 53 -6.09 -6.34 8.88
N LEU A 54 -6.51 -6.23 7.62
CA LEU A 54 -7.57 -7.06 7.04
C LEU A 54 -7.05 -8.37 6.45
N VAL A 55 -5.83 -8.37 5.94
CA VAL A 55 -5.27 -9.49 5.17
C VAL A 55 -4.85 -10.68 6.04
N PRO A 56 -4.27 -10.52 7.25
CA PRO A 56 -3.86 -11.65 8.05
C PRO A 56 -5.02 -12.62 8.34
N GLY A 57 -4.76 -13.92 8.20
CA GLY A 57 -5.76 -14.96 8.41
C GLY A 57 -6.69 -15.19 7.22
N THR A 58 -6.52 -14.47 6.13
CA THR A 58 -7.29 -14.65 4.90
C THR A 58 -6.45 -15.31 3.82
N GLU A 59 -7.10 -15.66 2.70
CA GLU A 59 -6.39 -16.23 1.55
C GLU A 59 -5.44 -15.23 0.88
N TYR A 60 -5.53 -13.94 1.23
CA TYR A 60 -4.68 -12.87 0.67
C TYR A 60 -3.43 -12.61 1.49
N GLU A 61 -3.22 -13.34 2.56
CA GLU A 61 -2.16 -13.08 3.54
C GLU A 61 -0.76 -13.04 2.93
N ASN A 62 -0.52 -13.85 1.89
CA ASN A 62 0.77 -13.91 1.20
C ASN A 62 0.66 -13.51 -0.27
N LYS A 63 -0.34 -12.70 -0.61
CA LYS A 63 -0.54 -12.22 -1.98
C LYS A 63 -0.02 -10.79 -2.13
N ASP A 64 0.51 -10.46 -3.30
CA ASP A 64 0.91 -9.11 -3.60
C ASP A 64 -0.31 -8.22 -3.89
N LEU A 65 -0.08 -6.91 -3.91
CA LEU A 65 -1.16 -5.92 -4.07
C LEU A 65 -1.92 -6.10 -5.38
N VAL A 66 -1.23 -6.32 -6.48
CA VAL A 66 -1.86 -6.46 -7.80
C VAL A 66 -2.75 -7.70 -7.83
N THR A 67 -2.28 -8.80 -7.26
CA THR A 67 -3.05 -10.04 -7.18
C THR A 67 -4.30 -9.85 -6.35
N ILE A 68 -4.21 -9.15 -5.22
CA ILE A 68 -5.36 -8.86 -4.36
C ILE A 68 -6.41 -8.05 -5.13
N VAL A 69 -6.00 -6.97 -5.80
CA VAL A 69 -6.91 -6.12 -6.57
C VAL A 69 -7.57 -6.92 -7.69
N ALA A 70 -6.82 -7.82 -8.34
CA ALA A 70 -7.34 -8.60 -9.46
C ALA A 70 -8.32 -9.70 -9.02
N THR A 71 -8.20 -10.23 -7.81
CA THR A 71 -8.90 -11.45 -7.40
C THR A 71 -9.85 -11.29 -6.21
N ALA A 72 -9.68 -10.26 -5.38
CA ALA A 72 -10.56 -10.07 -4.22
C ALA A 72 -11.97 -9.65 -4.66
N PRO A 73 -13.02 -10.25 -4.06
CA PRO A 73 -14.39 -9.79 -4.32
C PRO A 73 -14.61 -8.43 -3.67
N ASP A 74 -15.70 -7.75 -4.07
CA ASP A 74 -16.07 -6.47 -3.46
C ASP A 74 -16.12 -6.58 -1.95
N GLY A 75 -15.59 -5.57 -1.27
CA GLY A 75 -15.53 -5.53 0.18
C GLY A 75 -14.31 -4.76 0.67
N ALA A 76 -14.06 -4.87 1.99
CA ALA A 76 -13.02 -4.06 2.62
C ALA A 76 -11.62 -4.34 2.08
N VAL A 77 -11.27 -5.59 1.82
CA VAL A 77 -9.96 -5.95 1.28
C VAL A 77 -9.78 -5.33 -0.10
N PHE A 78 -10.74 -5.53 -1.00
CA PHE A 78 -10.70 -4.97 -2.35
C PHE A 78 -10.64 -3.45 -2.32
N ASN A 79 -11.48 -2.81 -1.50
CA ASN A 79 -11.56 -1.36 -1.44
C ASN A 79 -10.24 -0.74 -0.96
N ASN A 80 -9.65 -1.28 0.09
CA ASN A 80 -8.38 -0.75 0.61
C ASN A 80 -7.21 -1.06 -0.32
N ALA A 81 -7.15 -2.26 -0.88
CA ALA A 81 -6.11 -2.62 -1.85
C ALA A 81 -6.21 -1.75 -3.10
N GLY A 82 -7.42 -1.52 -3.60
CA GLY A 82 -7.65 -0.65 -4.75
C GLY A 82 -7.19 0.77 -4.50
N GLN A 83 -7.47 1.31 -3.30
CA GLN A 83 -7.02 2.65 -2.95
C GLN A 83 -5.50 2.74 -2.83
N VAL A 84 -4.85 1.72 -2.28
CA VAL A 84 -3.38 1.69 -2.23
C VAL A 84 -2.80 1.70 -3.65
N LEU A 85 -3.33 0.88 -4.53
CA LEU A 85 -2.85 0.83 -5.92
C LEU A 85 -3.09 2.16 -6.64
N ASN A 86 -4.30 2.71 -6.54
CA ASN A 86 -4.65 3.96 -7.20
C ASN A 86 -3.79 5.13 -6.72
N HIS A 87 -3.57 5.23 -5.42
CA HIS A 87 -2.72 6.29 -4.87
C HIS A 87 -1.25 6.11 -5.28
N THR A 88 -0.78 4.86 -5.35
CA THR A 88 0.57 4.58 -5.83
C THR A 88 0.76 5.06 -7.26
N LEU A 89 -0.19 4.73 -8.15
CA LEU A 89 -0.14 5.17 -9.54
C LEU A 89 -0.25 6.69 -9.65
N TYR A 90 -1.10 7.30 -8.83
CA TYR A 90 -1.25 8.76 -8.81
C TYR A 90 0.08 9.46 -8.53
N PHE A 91 0.80 9.03 -7.49
CA PHE A 91 2.07 9.67 -7.14
C PHE A 91 3.19 9.39 -8.13
N LEU A 92 3.15 8.26 -8.83
CA LEU A 92 4.19 7.91 -9.80
C LEU A 92 4.07 8.68 -11.13
N GLN A 93 2.95 9.32 -11.39
CA GLN A 93 2.76 10.04 -12.67
C GLN A 93 3.41 11.43 -12.71
N PHE A 94 3.89 11.93 -11.58
CA PHE A 94 4.49 13.26 -11.52
C PHE A 94 6.00 13.27 -11.79
#